data_bcaf26e68d2e1b279af11ecaddaa9ccb
#
_entry.id   bcaf26e68d2e1b279af11ecaddaa9ccb
#
_cell.length_a   1.000
_cell.length_b   1.000
_cell.length_c   1.000
_cell.angle_alpha   90.00
_cell.angle_beta   90.00
_cell.angle_gamma   90.00
#
_symmetry.space_group_name_H-M   'P 1'
#
loop_
_entity.id
_entity.type
_entity.pdbx_description
1 polymer ?
#
loop_
_entity_poly.entity_id
_entity_poly.type
_entity_poly.pdbx_seq_one_letter_code
_entity_poly.pdbx_strand_id
1 'polypeptide(L)'
;MLAKLAREVPGGDGWLYEPKWDGFRCIVFRDGDEIELTSRKERPFTRYFPELLDPLRAALPERAVVDGEIVIPAADGNGLDFDALLQRIHPAESRVRRLASETPAAFVAFDLLALGDRALLDEPLRARRELLRQSLRVQPAVHLTPATTSTAVAEDWFHRFEGAGLDGVVAKRLDDPYTPDKRTLVKVKHERTADCVVAGYRVHKDGQGVGSLLLGLWGDDGKLHHVGVAASFSVAFRRQLLVELEPLTHDALAEHPWREWQEWQAQQDARLPGATSRWNAGKDLSWVAIRAERVAEVSFGQLENGRFRHGVTFRHWRPDRAPDSCRYDQLDVATKVPFEELLAEQG
;
A
#
# COMPACT_ATOMS: atom_id res chain seq x y z
N MET A 1 -13.86 -1.55 -11.58
CA MET A 1 -12.80 -2.20 -12.40
C MET A 1 -11.60 -2.57 -11.55
N LEU A 2 -10.80 -3.56 -11.97
CA LEU A 2 -9.57 -4.01 -11.31
C LEU A 2 -8.38 -3.88 -12.25
N ALA A 3 -7.16 -3.86 -11.68
CA ALA A 3 -5.93 -3.81 -12.47
C ALA A 3 -5.15 -5.13 -12.41
N LYS A 4 -4.54 -5.51 -13.53
CA LYS A 4 -3.47 -6.53 -13.60
C LYS A 4 -2.11 -5.86 -13.51
N LEU A 5 -1.16 -6.55 -12.90
CA LEU A 5 0.22 -6.08 -12.77
C LEU A 5 0.95 -6.23 -14.10
N ALA A 6 1.69 -5.20 -14.50
CA ALA A 6 2.66 -5.24 -15.58
C ALA A 6 4.02 -4.75 -15.06
N ARG A 7 5.07 -5.09 -15.80
CA ARG A 7 6.46 -4.71 -15.46
C ARG A 7 6.82 -3.32 -15.97
N GLU A 8 6.20 -2.90 -17.07
CA GLU A 8 6.50 -1.66 -17.79
C GLU A 8 5.22 -0.91 -18.09
N VAL A 9 5.33 0.41 -18.21
CA VAL A 9 4.24 1.27 -18.65
C VAL A 9 3.86 0.88 -20.08
N PRO A 10 2.61 0.47 -20.35
CA PRO A 10 2.21 0.07 -21.70
C PRO A 10 2.30 1.29 -22.64
N GLY A 11 3.00 1.11 -23.75
CA GLY A 11 3.16 2.14 -24.78
C GLY A 11 2.09 2.08 -25.86
N GLY A 12 2.12 3.05 -26.78
CA GLY A 12 1.23 3.18 -27.93
C GLY A 12 -0.03 3.98 -27.67
N ASP A 13 -0.85 4.17 -28.69
CA ASP A 13 -2.04 5.01 -28.64
C ASP A 13 -3.19 4.39 -27.84
N GLY A 14 -4.13 5.23 -27.43
CA GLY A 14 -5.37 4.82 -26.78
C GLY A 14 -5.25 4.52 -25.28
N TRP A 15 -4.16 4.90 -24.65
CA TRP A 15 -3.97 4.83 -23.21
C TRP A 15 -4.16 6.18 -22.53
N LEU A 16 -4.74 6.15 -21.34
CA LEU A 16 -4.73 7.20 -20.34
C LEU A 16 -3.94 6.68 -19.14
N TYR A 17 -2.99 7.46 -18.68
CA TYR A 17 -2.17 7.15 -17.52
C TYR A 17 -2.53 8.08 -16.38
N GLU A 18 -2.58 7.53 -15.18
CA GLU A 18 -2.84 8.26 -13.93
C GLU A 18 -1.84 7.80 -12.85
N PRO A 19 -1.46 8.68 -11.90
CA PRO A 19 -0.73 8.27 -10.72
C PRO A 19 -1.51 7.18 -9.97
N LYS A 20 -0.81 6.18 -9.48
CA LYS A 20 -1.44 5.16 -8.65
C LYS A 20 -1.46 5.61 -7.20
N TRP A 21 -2.55 6.23 -6.81
CA TRP A 21 -2.79 6.65 -5.44
C TRP A 21 -2.73 5.46 -4.47
N ASP A 22 -2.13 5.68 -3.31
CA ASP A 22 -2.10 4.71 -2.24
C ASP A 22 -3.06 5.13 -1.12
N GLY A 23 -4.26 4.61 -1.18
CA GLY A 23 -5.35 5.00 -0.31
C GLY A 23 -6.42 3.93 -0.17
N PHE A 24 -7.63 4.36 0.19
CA PHE A 24 -8.81 3.53 0.19
C PHE A 24 -9.69 3.88 -1.00
N ARG A 25 -9.79 2.97 -1.96
CA ARG A 25 -10.74 3.14 -3.06
C ARG A 25 -12.15 3.28 -2.53
N CYS A 26 -12.81 4.35 -2.96
CA CYS A 26 -14.11 4.75 -2.50
C CYS A 26 -15.01 5.11 -3.67
N ILE A 27 -16.23 4.60 -3.66
CA ILE A 27 -17.30 5.07 -4.54
C ILE A 27 -18.16 6.02 -3.72
N VAL A 28 -18.32 7.23 -4.25
CA VAL A 28 -19.15 8.29 -3.67
C VAL A 28 -20.47 8.30 -4.41
N PHE A 29 -21.56 8.18 -3.67
CA PHE A 29 -22.92 8.40 -4.16
C PHE A 29 -23.42 9.75 -3.62
N ARG A 30 -23.95 10.59 -4.50
CA ARG A 30 -24.63 11.83 -4.13
C ARG A 30 -26.04 11.84 -4.70
N ASP A 31 -27.03 12.13 -3.85
CA ASP A 31 -28.40 12.44 -4.25
C ASP A 31 -28.90 13.63 -3.40
N GLY A 32 -29.00 14.81 -4.00
CA GLY A 32 -29.27 16.06 -3.31
C GLY A 32 -28.22 16.36 -2.23
N ASP A 33 -28.66 16.44 -0.99
CA ASP A 33 -27.81 16.67 0.19
C ASP A 33 -27.20 15.38 0.78
N GLU A 34 -27.71 14.22 0.37
CA GLU A 34 -27.22 12.94 0.86
C GLU A 34 -25.91 12.54 0.18
N ILE A 35 -24.93 12.15 0.98
CA ILE A 35 -23.63 11.61 0.53
C ILE A 35 -23.42 10.27 1.21
N GLU A 36 -23.18 9.24 0.41
CA GLU A 36 -22.75 7.93 0.89
C GLU A 36 -21.38 7.58 0.32
N LEU A 37 -20.49 7.12 1.21
CA LEU A 37 -19.15 6.63 0.88
C LEU A 37 -19.13 5.13 1.06
N THR A 38 -18.74 4.39 0.04
CA THR A 38 -18.61 2.94 0.10
C THR A 38 -17.24 2.48 -0.40
N SER A 39 -16.73 1.41 0.22
CA SER A 39 -15.53 0.74 -0.31
C SER A 39 -15.89 -0.03 -1.60
N ARG A 40 -14.87 -0.42 -2.35
CA ARG A 40 -15.02 -1.31 -3.50
C ARG A 40 -15.82 -2.60 -3.21
N LYS A 41 -15.88 -3.05 -1.96
CA LYS A 41 -16.65 -4.23 -1.51
C LYS A 41 -17.92 -3.83 -0.79
N GLU A 42 -18.49 -2.68 -1.14
CA GLU A 42 -19.75 -2.15 -0.61
C GLU A 42 -19.79 -2.04 0.93
N ARG A 43 -18.63 -1.90 1.57
CA ARG A 43 -18.57 -1.63 3.01
C ARG A 43 -18.74 -0.13 3.23
N PRO A 44 -19.61 0.30 4.15
CA PRO A 44 -19.86 1.72 4.40
C PRO A 44 -18.60 2.40 4.95
N PHE A 45 -18.22 3.52 4.33
CA PHE A 45 -17.11 4.37 4.75
C PHE A 45 -17.55 5.71 5.33
N THR A 46 -18.79 6.13 5.11
CA THR A 46 -19.32 7.45 5.48
C THR A 46 -19.00 7.84 6.93
N ARG A 47 -19.19 6.93 7.88
CA ARG A 47 -18.90 7.19 9.31
C ARG A 47 -17.42 7.45 9.62
N TYR A 48 -16.50 6.99 8.78
CA TYR A 48 -15.05 7.08 9.03
C TYR A 48 -14.42 8.36 8.46
N PHE A 49 -15.13 9.06 7.57
CA PHE A 49 -14.64 10.25 6.88
C PHE A 49 -15.69 11.38 6.90
N PRO A 50 -16.17 11.80 8.09
CA PRO A 50 -17.22 12.81 8.19
C PRO A 50 -16.80 14.17 7.61
N GLU A 51 -15.49 14.48 7.62
CA GLU A 51 -14.92 15.72 7.09
C GLU A 51 -15.01 15.84 5.57
N LEU A 52 -15.21 14.72 4.85
CA LEU A 52 -15.34 14.74 3.39
C LEU A 52 -16.76 15.08 2.92
N LEU A 53 -17.78 14.98 3.78
CA LEU A 53 -19.18 15.08 3.35
C LEU A 53 -19.52 16.47 2.78
N ASP A 54 -19.15 17.53 3.47
CA ASP A 54 -19.39 18.90 3.01
C ASP A 54 -18.55 19.27 1.79
N PRO A 55 -17.22 18.98 1.74
CA PRO A 55 -16.44 19.16 0.53
C PRO A 55 -16.97 18.40 -0.69
N LEU A 56 -17.42 17.16 -0.52
CA LEU A 56 -18.00 16.37 -1.62
C LEU A 56 -19.33 16.97 -2.08
N ARG A 57 -20.15 17.47 -1.16
CA ARG A 57 -21.40 18.17 -1.49
C ARG A 57 -21.16 19.45 -2.30
N ALA A 58 -20.09 20.17 -1.99
CA ALA A 58 -19.70 21.36 -2.75
C ALA A 58 -19.05 21.03 -4.11
N ALA A 59 -18.33 19.90 -4.21
CA ALA A 59 -17.56 19.51 -5.37
C ALA A 59 -18.35 18.81 -6.46
N LEU A 60 -19.29 17.94 -6.09
CA LEU A 60 -19.99 17.06 -7.03
C LEU A 60 -21.31 17.68 -7.52
N PRO A 61 -21.83 17.29 -8.68
CA PRO A 61 -23.22 17.57 -9.08
C PRO A 61 -24.22 16.98 -8.10
N GLU A 62 -25.44 17.56 -8.01
CA GLU A 62 -26.49 17.11 -7.07
C GLU A 62 -26.85 15.63 -7.16
N ARG A 63 -26.67 15.03 -8.34
CA ARG A 63 -26.88 13.58 -8.53
C ARG A 63 -25.70 13.02 -9.32
N ALA A 64 -24.84 12.27 -8.66
CA ALA A 64 -23.64 11.68 -9.27
C ALA A 64 -23.17 10.44 -8.51
N VAL A 65 -22.51 9.55 -9.26
CA VAL A 65 -21.73 8.44 -8.71
C VAL A 65 -20.30 8.55 -9.22
N VAL A 66 -19.34 8.70 -8.30
CA VAL A 66 -17.94 8.97 -8.60
C VAL A 66 -17.05 7.91 -7.98
N ASP A 67 -16.11 7.37 -8.75
CA ASP A 67 -15.07 6.44 -8.27
C ASP A 67 -13.78 7.21 -8.03
N GLY A 68 -13.15 6.99 -6.90
CA GLY A 68 -11.94 7.71 -6.50
C GLY A 68 -11.17 6.98 -5.41
N GLU A 69 -10.18 7.67 -4.86
CA GLU A 69 -9.36 7.20 -3.75
C GLU A 69 -9.45 8.19 -2.60
N ILE A 70 -9.67 7.70 -1.38
CA ILE A 70 -9.50 8.49 -0.15
C ILE A 70 -8.05 8.36 0.27
N VAL A 71 -7.38 9.49 0.46
CA VAL A 71 -5.99 9.59 0.88
C VAL A 71 -5.87 10.52 2.09
N ILE A 72 -4.77 10.43 2.82
CA ILE A 72 -4.40 11.42 3.84
C ILE A 72 -3.06 12.02 3.41
N PRO A 73 -3.02 13.34 3.11
CA PRO A 73 -1.75 14.04 2.91
C PRO A 73 -0.89 13.97 4.18
N ALA A 74 0.41 13.77 4.02
CA ALA A 74 1.32 13.76 5.16
C ALA A 74 1.37 15.13 5.85
N ALA A 75 1.52 15.14 7.18
CA ALA A 75 1.49 16.37 8.00
C ALA A 75 2.60 17.37 7.63
N ASP A 76 3.72 16.89 7.07
CA ASP A 76 4.81 17.72 6.56
C ASP A 76 4.54 18.26 5.14
N GLY A 77 3.36 17.99 4.57
CA GLY A 77 2.96 18.38 3.22
C GLY A 77 3.58 17.53 2.10
N ASN A 78 4.43 16.55 2.43
CA ASN A 78 5.19 15.79 1.44
C ASN A 78 4.65 14.36 1.30
N GLY A 79 3.86 14.13 0.27
CA GLY A 79 3.29 12.83 -0.07
C GLY A 79 2.07 12.44 0.75
N LEU A 80 1.87 11.14 0.96
CA LEU A 80 0.71 10.54 1.61
C LEU A 80 1.10 9.80 2.89
N ASP A 81 0.21 9.83 3.89
CA ASP A 81 0.32 9.06 5.13
C ASP A 81 -0.75 7.96 5.18
N PHE A 82 -0.36 6.77 4.72
CA PHE A 82 -1.27 5.62 4.72
C PHE A 82 -1.49 5.04 6.12
N ASP A 83 -0.53 5.18 7.04
CA ASP A 83 -0.70 4.73 8.43
C ASP A 83 -1.78 5.54 9.15
N ALA A 84 -1.80 6.87 8.95
CA ALA A 84 -2.88 7.72 9.42
C ALA A 84 -4.23 7.29 8.81
N LEU A 85 -4.25 6.92 7.53
CA LEU A 85 -5.45 6.44 6.86
C LEU A 85 -5.97 5.12 7.47
N LEU A 86 -5.08 4.16 7.76
CA LEU A 86 -5.47 2.90 8.43
C LEU A 86 -6.09 3.13 9.80
N GLN A 87 -5.64 4.13 10.54
CA GLN A 87 -6.16 4.47 11.87
C GLN A 87 -7.60 4.99 11.84
N ARG A 88 -8.08 5.48 10.68
CA ARG A 88 -9.45 6.00 10.52
C ARG A 88 -10.51 4.90 10.68
N ILE A 89 -10.22 3.66 10.34
CA ILE A 89 -11.16 2.54 10.48
C ILE A 89 -11.22 2.09 11.93
N HIS A 90 -12.01 2.81 12.74
CA HIS A 90 -12.11 2.56 14.17
C HIS A 90 -13.58 2.50 14.65
N PRO A 91 -13.94 1.62 15.62
CA PRO A 91 -15.33 1.49 16.12
C PRO A 91 -15.78 2.71 16.94
N ALA A 92 -14.86 3.37 17.67
CA ALA A 92 -15.20 4.53 18.52
C ALA A 92 -15.33 5.80 17.69
N GLU A 93 -16.52 6.39 17.68
CA GLU A 93 -16.84 7.62 16.94
C GLU A 93 -16.02 8.83 17.42
N SER A 94 -15.79 8.96 18.73
CA SER A 94 -14.97 10.04 19.29
C SER A 94 -13.56 10.07 18.73
N ARG A 95 -12.95 8.87 18.53
CA ARG A 95 -11.63 8.76 17.90
C ARG A 95 -11.69 9.14 16.42
N VAL A 96 -12.72 8.70 15.69
CA VAL A 96 -12.89 9.05 14.28
C VAL A 96 -13.00 10.57 14.12
N ARG A 97 -13.85 11.24 14.92
CA ARG A 97 -14.00 12.71 14.88
C ARG A 97 -12.71 13.45 15.20
N ARG A 98 -11.96 12.99 16.21
CA ARG A 98 -10.66 13.57 16.54
C ARG A 98 -9.69 13.44 15.37
N LEU A 99 -9.53 12.24 14.80
CA LEU A 99 -8.62 12.01 13.65
C LEU A 99 -9.07 12.76 12.40
N ALA A 100 -10.38 12.96 12.19
CA ALA A 100 -10.92 13.78 11.10
C ALA A 100 -10.44 15.24 11.18
N SER A 101 -10.18 15.75 12.40
CA SER A 101 -9.65 17.10 12.63
C SER A 101 -8.11 17.14 12.63
N GLU A 102 -7.44 16.13 13.20
CA GLU A 102 -5.99 16.10 13.33
C GLU A 102 -5.27 15.72 12.02
N THR A 103 -5.86 14.79 11.27
CA THR A 103 -5.32 14.25 10.01
C THR A 103 -6.45 14.15 8.97
N PRO A 104 -6.93 15.30 8.44
CA PRO A 104 -8.06 15.31 7.51
C PRO A 104 -7.73 14.57 6.21
N ALA A 105 -8.71 13.83 5.71
CA ALA A 105 -8.62 13.11 4.46
C ALA A 105 -8.93 14.00 3.26
N ALA A 106 -8.42 13.61 2.10
CA ALA A 106 -8.81 14.15 0.80
C ALA A 106 -9.37 13.04 -0.09
N PHE A 107 -10.22 13.40 -1.04
CA PHE A 107 -10.77 12.51 -2.04
C PHE A 107 -10.22 12.89 -3.42
N VAL A 108 -9.64 11.93 -4.13
CA VAL A 108 -9.10 12.09 -5.49
C VAL A 108 -9.97 11.30 -6.46
N ALA A 109 -10.79 12.01 -7.23
CA ALA A 109 -11.70 11.43 -8.21
C ALA A 109 -10.96 11.01 -9.49
N PHE A 110 -11.29 9.86 -10.06
CA PHE A 110 -10.68 9.38 -11.30
C PHE A 110 -11.68 8.76 -12.30
N ASP A 111 -12.94 8.54 -11.96
CA ASP A 111 -13.97 8.06 -12.90
C ASP A 111 -15.37 8.55 -12.48
N LEU A 112 -16.27 8.71 -13.47
CA LEU A 112 -17.65 9.11 -13.27
C LEU A 112 -18.57 7.99 -13.77
N LEU A 113 -19.38 7.42 -12.87
CA LEU A 113 -20.20 6.25 -13.16
C LEU A 113 -21.66 6.58 -13.43
N ALA A 114 -22.14 7.70 -12.89
CA ALA A 114 -23.46 8.24 -13.20
C ALA A 114 -23.49 9.77 -13.04
N LEU A 115 -24.33 10.45 -13.82
CA LEU A 115 -24.57 11.89 -13.76
C LEU A 115 -26.05 12.17 -14.00
N GLY A 116 -26.74 12.79 -13.05
CA GLY A 116 -28.18 12.90 -13.06
C GLY A 116 -28.85 11.51 -13.11
N ASP A 117 -29.77 11.32 -14.03
CA ASP A 117 -30.45 10.04 -14.27
C ASP A 117 -29.72 9.11 -15.25
N ARG A 118 -28.56 9.51 -15.72
CA ARG A 118 -27.82 8.79 -16.75
C ARG A 118 -26.72 7.92 -16.12
N ALA A 119 -26.80 6.62 -16.30
CA ALA A 119 -25.69 5.70 -16.06
C ALA A 119 -24.65 5.83 -17.15
N LEU A 120 -23.35 5.83 -16.79
CA LEU A 120 -22.24 6.05 -17.70
C LEU A 120 -21.33 4.83 -17.86
N LEU A 121 -21.68 3.69 -17.27
CA LEU A 121 -20.80 2.51 -17.24
C LEU A 121 -20.46 2.00 -18.66
N ASP A 122 -21.40 2.08 -19.61
CA ASP A 122 -21.20 1.62 -20.98
C ASP A 122 -20.51 2.66 -21.88
N GLU A 123 -20.35 3.89 -21.38
CA GLU A 123 -19.62 4.93 -22.10
C GLU A 123 -18.11 4.67 -22.09
N PRO A 124 -17.38 5.05 -23.16
CA PRO A 124 -15.91 4.96 -23.16
C PRO A 124 -15.29 5.87 -22.09
N LEU A 125 -14.15 5.43 -21.53
CA LEU A 125 -13.45 6.19 -20.49
C LEU A 125 -13.22 7.66 -20.87
N ARG A 126 -12.85 7.92 -22.14
CA ARG A 126 -12.63 9.31 -22.61
C ARG A 126 -13.85 10.21 -22.37
N ALA A 127 -15.06 9.70 -22.60
CA ALA A 127 -16.29 10.45 -22.39
C ALA A 127 -16.60 10.63 -20.90
N ARG A 128 -16.44 9.58 -20.09
CA ARG A 128 -16.65 9.63 -18.63
C ARG A 128 -15.66 10.59 -17.97
N ARG A 129 -14.38 10.56 -18.40
CA ARG A 129 -13.33 11.45 -17.87
C ARG A 129 -13.60 12.90 -18.21
N GLU A 130 -14.02 13.20 -19.43
CA GLU A 130 -14.35 14.58 -19.84
C GLU A 130 -15.56 15.10 -19.06
N LEU A 131 -16.61 14.29 -18.88
CA LEU A 131 -17.76 14.65 -18.05
C LEU A 131 -17.35 14.88 -16.59
N LEU A 132 -16.48 14.05 -16.02
CA LEU A 132 -15.95 14.25 -14.68
C LEU A 132 -15.20 15.59 -14.56
N ARG A 133 -14.32 15.90 -15.53
CA ARG A 133 -13.54 17.14 -15.56
C ARG A 133 -14.44 18.38 -15.64
N GLN A 134 -15.56 18.29 -16.38
CA GLN A 134 -16.49 19.40 -16.54
C GLN A 134 -17.42 19.58 -15.34
N SER A 135 -17.77 18.51 -14.64
CA SER A 135 -18.77 18.53 -13.58
C SER A 135 -18.18 18.62 -12.17
N LEU A 136 -16.92 18.19 -11.97
CA LEU A 136 -16.24 18.28 -10.68
C LEU A 136 -15.76 19.72 -10.41
N ARG A 137 -16.15 20.28 -9.27
CA ARG A 137 -15.61 21.55 -8.76
C ARG A 137 -14.53 21.25 -7.72
N VAL A 138 -13.27 21.44 -8.07
CA VAL A 138 -12.14 21.22 -7.16
C VAL A 138 -12.34 21.98 -5.84
N GLN A 139 -12.11 21.32 -4.73
CA GLN A 139 -12.17 21.85 -3.36
C GLN A 139 -10.87 21.50 -2.65
N PRO A 140 -10.53 22.14 -1.52
CA PRO A 140 -9.31 21.80 -0.76
C PRO A 140 -9.17 20.32 -0.36
N ALA A 141 -10.28 19.59 -0.23
CA ALA A 141 -10.29 18.18 0.11
C ALA A 141 -10.85 17.27 -1.01
N VAL A 142 -11.17 17.82 -2.21
CA VAL A 142 -11.71 17.02 -3.33
C VAL A 142 -11.03 17.44 -4.63
N HIS A 143 -10.31 16.51 -5.22
CA HIS A 143 -9.44 16.75 -6.37
C HIS A 143 -9.79 15.82 -7.53
N LEU A 144 -9.43 16.24 -8.73
CA LEU A 144 -9.39 15.40 -9.91
C LEU A 144 -7.97 14.80 -10.03
N THR A 145 -7.84 13.51 -10.22
CA THR A 145 -6.53 12.89 -10.46
C THR A 145 -5.88 13.48 -11.72
N PRO A 146 -4.57 13.78 -11.71
CA PRO A 146 -3.84 14.08 -12.94
C PRO A 146 -3.95 12.92 -13.93
N ALA A 147 -3.92 13.24 -15.22
CA ALA A 147 -3.94 12.24 -16.27
C ALA A 147 -3.20 12.71 -17.50
N THR A 148 -2.51 11.79 -18.17
CA THR A 148 -1.80 12.05 -19.42
C THR A 148 -2.02 10.95 -20.44
N THR A 149 -1.90 11.25 -21.72
CA THR A 149 -1.83 10.26 -22.80
C THR A 149 -0.38 10.03 -23.25
N SER A 150 0.57 10.77 -22.72
CA SER A 150 2.00 10.65 -23.03
C SER A 150 2.63 9.53 -22.19
N THR A 151 3.17 8.51 -22.84
CA THR A 151 3.94 7.43 -22.18
C THR A 151 5.18 8.02 -21.48
N ALA A 152 5.84 8.99 -22.08
CA ALA A 152 7.04 9.63 -21.48
C ALA A 152 6.73 10.37 -20.18
N VAL A 153 5.58 11.07 -20.10
CA VAL A 153 5.13 11.71 -18.86
C VAL A 153 4.76 10.65 -17.82
N ALA A 154 4.11 9.57 -18.22
CA ALA A 154 3.76 8.46 -17.30
C ALA A 154 5.00 7.74 -16.74
N GLU A 155 6.06 7.58 -17.55
CA GLU A 155 7.35 7.06 -17.11
C GLU A 155 8.06 8.02 -16.15
N ASP A 156 8.02 9.34 -16.41
CA ASP A 156 8.53 10.34 -15.48
C ASP A 156 7.79 10.30 -14.14
N TRP A 157 6.47 10.24 -14.16
CA TRP A 157 5.66 10.06 -12.93
C TRP A 157 6.00 8.79 -12.19
N PHE A 158 6.20 7.69 -12.92
CA PHE A 158 6.58 6.42 -12.34
C PHE A 158 7.86 6.54 -11.52
N HIS A 159 8.88 7.24 -12.01
CA HIS A 159 10.14 7.42 -11.31
C HIS A 159 10.08 8.51 -10.22
N ARG A 160 9.47 9.65 -10.51
CA ARG A 160 9.50 10.83 -9.63
C ARG A 160 8.58 10.68 -8.42
N PHE A 161 7.41 10.08 -8.58
CA PHE A 161 6.41 9.97 -7.52
C PHE A 161 6.63 8.80 -6.55
N GLU A 162 7.67 8.04 -6.73
CA GLU A 162 8.03 6.95 -5.83
C GLU A 162 8.20 7.43 -4.38
N GLY A 163 8.85 8.57 -4.17
CA GLY A 163 9.05 9.19 -2.85
C GLY A 163 7.83 9.89 -2.25
N ALA A 164 6.78 10.07 -3.04
CA ALA A 164 5.55 10.76 -2.61
C ALA A 164 4.50 9.83 -1.98
N GLY A 165 4.83 8.56 -1.74
CA GLY A 165 3.86 7.57 -1.26
C GLY A 165 2.90 7.08 -2.34
N LEU A 166 3.19 7.37 -3.62
CA LEU A 166 2.46 6.78 -4.74
C LEU A 166 3.08 5.43 -5.12
N ASP A 167 2.23 4.51 -5.49
CA ASP A 167 2.58 3.10 -5.66
C ASP A 167 2.90 2.76 -7.15
N GLY A 168 3.08 3.80 -7.99
CA GLY A 168 3.37 3.68 -9.42
C GLY A 168 2.35 4.39 -10.31
N VAL A 169 2.00 3.77 -11.43
CA VAL A 169 1.08 4.31 -12.46
C VAL A 169 -0.02 3.32 -12.79
N VAL A 170 -1.21 3.82 -13.05
CA VAL A 170 -2.34 3.06 -13.61
C VAL A 170 -2.58 3.49 -15.05
N ALA A 171 -2.57 2.52 -15.97
CA ALA A 171 -2.93 2.73 -17.37
C ALA A 171 -4.33 2.16 -17.66
N LYS A 172 -5.14 2.95 -18.34
CA LYS A 172 -6.53 2.67 -18.69
C LYS A 172 -6.73 2.85 -20.20
N ARG A 173 -7.50 1.97 -20.85
CA ARG A 173 -7.87 2.18 -22.24
C ARG A 173 -8.93 3.26 -22.37
N LEU A 174 -8.70 4.25 -23.24
CA LEU A 174 -9.59 5.37 -23.47
C LEU A 174 -10.97 4.97 -24.00
N ASP A 175 -11.04 3.87 -24.73
CA ASP A 175 -12.27 3.38 -25.35
C ASP A 175 -13.01 2.32 -24.53
N ASP A 176 -12.44 1.90 -23.40
CA ASP A 176 -13.05 0.85 -22.58
C ASP A 176 -14.26 1.39 -21.77
N PRO A 177 -15.36 0.61 -21.72
CA PRO A 177 -16.44 0.85 -20.77
C PRO A 177 -15.98 0.55 -19.34
N TYR A 178 -16.76 0.99 -18.35
CA TYR A 178 -16.52 0.65 -16.95
C TYR A 178 -17.08 -0.74 -16.63
N THR A 179 -16.21 -1.72 -16.46
CA THR A 179 -16.59 -3.10 -16.18
C THR A 179 -16.28 -3.47 -14.71
N PRO A 180 -17.28 -3.49 -13.81
CA PRO A 180 -17.09 -3.88 -12.42
C PRO A 180 -16.42 -5.26 -12.31
N ASP A 181 -15.50 -5.41 -11.34
CA ASP A 181 -14.79 -6.65 -10.99
C ASP A 181 -13.95 -7.30 -12.11
N LYS A 182 -13.88 -6.70 -13.30
CA LYS A 182 -12.98 -7.15 -14.38
C LYS A 182 -11.61 -6.51 -14.26
N ARG A 183 -10.55 -7.27 -14.60
CA ARG A 183 -9.15 -6.80 -14.63
C ARG A 183 -8.80 -6.22 -16.00
N THR A 184 -9.39 -5.10 -16.33
CA THR A 184 -9.18 -4.37 -17.59
C THR A 184 -8.10 -3.30 -17.49
N LEU A 185 -7.85 -2.77 -16.29
CA LEU A 185 -6.79 -1.79 -16.06
C LEU A 185 -5.42 -2.48 -15.97
N VAL A 186 -4.37 -1.70 -16.21
CA VAL A 186 -2.98 -2.11 -16.02
C VAL A 186 -2.38 -1.23 -14.92
N LYS A 187 -1.72 -1.84 -13.95
CA LYS A 187 -0.92 -1.12 -12.95
C LYS A 187 0.54 -1.49 -13.09
N VAL A 188 1.39 -0.50 -13.04
CA VAL A 188 2.84 -0.65 -12.99
C VAL A 188 3.29 -0.16 -11.64
N LYS A 189 4.02 -1.01 -10.93
CA LYS A 189 4.51 -0.72 -9.58
C LYS A 189 6.03 -0.85 -9.54
N HIS A 190 6.66 -0.03 -8.71
CA HIS A 190 8.06 -0.24 -8.37
C HIS A 190 8.24 -1.60 -7.66
N GLU A 191 9.23 -2.33 -8.09
CA GLU A 191 9.71 -3.52 -7.42
C GLU A 191 11.12 -3.21 -6.89
N ARG A 192 11.20 -2.89 -5.62
CA ARG A 192 12.46 -2.66 -4.93
C ARG A 192 12.96 -3.96 -4.36
N THR A 193 14.27 -4.10 -4.26
CA THR A 193 14.89 -5.21 -3.55
C THR A 193 15.72 -4.71 -2.39
N ALA A 194 15.87 -5.57 -1.40
CA ALA A 194 16.75 -5.36 -0.25
C ALA A 194 17.40 -6.67 0.15
N ASP A 195 18.65 -6.59 0.59
CA ASP A 195 19.35 -7.69 1.22
C ASP A 195 19.08 -7.65 2.73
N CYS A 196 18.39 -8.64 3.24
CA CYS A 196 17.99 -8.71 4.64
C CYS A 196 18.61 -9.89 5.36
N VAL A 197 19.02 -9.67 6.60
CA VAL A 197 19.42 -10.76 7.50
C VAL A 197 18.18 -11.58 7.81
N VAL A 198 18.28 -12.91 7.70
CA VAL A 198 17.24 -13.82 8.16
C VAL A 198 17.60 -14.27 9.57
N ALA A 199 16.86 -13.81 10.55
CA ALA A 199 17.14 -14.06 11.97
C ALA A 199 16.20 -15.07 12.62
N GLY A 200 15.18 -15.52 11.89
CA GLY A 200 14.25 -16.55 12.36
C GLY A 200 13.20 -16.91 11.33
N TYR A 201 12.37 -17.86 11.68
CA TYR A 201 11.24 -18.26 10.84
C TYR A 201 10.03 -18.62 11.68
N ARG A 202 8.84 -18.60 11.08
CA ARG A 202 7.63 -19.18 11.63
C ARG A 202 7.30 -20.48 10.92
N VAL A 203 6.84 -21.45 11.67
CA VAL A 203 6.33 -22.71 11.11
C VAL A 203 5.00 -22.42 10.39
N HIS A 204 4.79 -23.06 9.26
CA HIS A 204 3.52 -22.94 8.56
C HIS A 204 2.38 -23.55 9.38
N LYS A 205 1.16 -23.02 9.24
CA LYS A 205 -0.03 -23.42 10.02
C LYS A 205 -0.41 -24.90 9.96
N ASP A 206 0.05 -25.61 8.94
CA ASP A 206 -0.13 -27.07 8.79
C ASP A 206 0.97 -27.89 9.50
N GLY A 207 1.92 -27.22 10.17
CA GLY A 207 3.06 -27.84 10.82
C GLY A 207 4.16 -28.33 9.87
N GLN A 208 3.99 -28.15 8.55
CA GLN A 208 4.91 -28.71 7.55
C GLN A 208 5.75 -27.64 6.86
N GLY A 209 6.93 -27.35 7.43
CA GLY A 209 7.91 -26.45 6.82
C GLY A 209 7.77 -25.00 7.24
N VAL A 210 8.57 -24.15 6.61
CA VAL A 210 8.69 -22.72 6.92
C VAL A 210 7.51 -21.94 6.32
N GLY A 211 6.72 -21.29 7.16
CA GLY A 211 5.61 -20.43 6.75
C GLY A 211 6.04 -19.02 6.35
N SER A 212 7.00 -18.46 7.08
CA SER A 212 7.62 -17.16 6.79
C SER A 212 9.00 -17.03 7.39
N LEU A 213 9.87 -16.26 6.73
CA LEU A 213 11.18 -15.84 7.24
C LEU A 213 11.05 -14.47 7.92
N LEU A 214 11.71 -14.28 9.04
CA LEU A 214 11.77 -13.00 9.76
C LEU A 214 13.03 -12.27 9.33
N LEU A 215 12.84 -11.04 8.85
CA LEU A 215 13.86 -10.23 8.19
C LEU A 215 14.32 -9.08 9.09
N GLY A 216 15.62 -8.83 9.08
CA GLY A 216 16.24 -7.73 9.83
C GLY A 216 17.20 -6.90 8.99
N LEU A 217 17.32 -5.62 9.39
CA LEU A 217 18.36 -4.69 8.91
C LEU A 217 19.05 -4.04 10.11
N TRP A 218 20.34 -3.82 9.98
CA TRP A 218 21.14 -3.16 11.00
C TRP A 218 20.90 -1.65 10.98
N GLY A 219 20.54 -1.10 12.13
CA GLY A 219 20.45 0.35 12.34
C GLY A 219 21.82 0.97 12.69
N ASP A 220 21.84 2.31 12.72
CA ASP A 220 23.01 3.06 13.14
C ASP A 220 23.26 2.93 14.65
N ASP A 221 22.28 2.47 15.40
CA ASP A 221 22.35 2.12 16.82
C ASP A 221 23.05 0.76 17.07
N GLY A 222 23.52 0.09 16.01
CA GLY A 222 24.17 -1.21 16.07
C GLY A 222 23.24 -2.37 16.40
N LYS A 223 21.90 -2.17 16.32
CA LYS A 223 20.90 -3.21 16.57
C LYS A 223 20.33 -3.74 15.27
N LEU A 224 19.99 -5.02 15.25
CA LEU A 224 19.24 -5.63 14.17
C LEU A 224 17.74 -5.36 14.38
N HIS A 225 17.16 -4.47 13.55
CA HIS A 225 15.73 -4.16 13.61
C HIS A 225 14.94 -5.12 12.75
N HIS A 226 13.83 -5.64 13.27
CA HIS A 226 12.90 -6.44 12.47
C HIS A 226 12.16 -5.54 11.47
N VAL A 227 12.33 -5.81 10.17
CA VAL A 227 11.79 -4.97 9.09
C VAL A 227 10.61 -5.59 8.37
N GLY A 228 10.34 -6.88 8.55
CA GLY A 228 9.21 -7.54 7.91
C GLY A 228 9.37 -9.04 7.80
N VAL A 229 8.49 -9.65 7.04
CA VAL A 229 8.49 -11.10 6.82
C VAL A 229 8.41 -11.44 5.34
N ALA A 230 9.20 -12.40 4.89
CA ALA A 230 9.02 -13.03 3.58
C ALA A 230 8.14 -14.28 3.73
N ALA A 231 7.12 -14.39 2.89
CA ALA A 231 6.13 -15.45 2.96
C ALA A 231 5.68 -15.88 1.54
N SER A 232 4.59 -16.63 1.46
CA SER A 232 4.01 -17.10 0.18
C SER A 232 4.88 -18.11 -0.58
N PHE A 233 5.56 -18.97 0.15
CA PHE A 233 6.39 -20.03 -0.41
C PHE A 233 5.54 -21.18 -0.98
N SER A 234 6.05 -21.84 -2.02
CA SER A 234 5.50 -23.12 -2.49
C SER A 234 5.70 -24.22 -1.43
N VAL A 235 4.85 -25.24 -1.46
CA VAL A 235 4.94 -26.37 -0.50
C VAL A 235 6.32 -27.02 -0.54
N ALA A 236 6.90 -27.23 -1.73
CA ALA A 236 8.23 -27.82 -1.87
C ALA A 236 9.30 -26.92 -1.24
N PHE A 237 9.25 -25.62 -1.49
CA PHE A 237 10.24 -24.69 -0.96
C PHE A 237 10.13 -24.50 0.56
N ARG A 238 8.92 -24.57 1.16
CA ARG A 238 8.75 -24.57 2.62
C ARG A 238 9.49 -25.72 3.31
N ARG A 239 9.43 -26.90 2.72
CA ARG A 239 10.12 -28.09 3.25
C ARG A 239 11.63 -27.99 3.06
N GLN A 240 12.06 -27.49 1.92
CA GLN A 240 13.46 -27.24 1.63
C GLN A 240 14.05 -26.23 2.64
N LEU A 241 13.38 -25.10 2.86
CA LEU A 241 13.80 -24.10 3.85
C LEU A 241 13.95 -24.68 5.24
N LEU A 242 13.05 -25.58 5.67
CA LEU A 242 13.15 -26.21 6.99
C LEU A 242 14.46 -27.00 7.12
N VAL A 243 14.81 -27.80 6.13
CA VAL A 243 16.06 -28.58 6.10
C VAL A 243 17.29 -27.66 6.07
N GLU A 244 17.25 -26.59 5.28
CA GLU A 244 18.37 -25.65 5.14
C GLU A 244 18.59 -24.83 6.43
N LEU A 245 17.53 -24.52 7.18
CA LEU A 245 17.61 -23.67 8.36
C LEU A 245 17.76 -24.45 9.67
N GLU A 246 17.43 -25.74 9.70
CA GLU A 246 17.56 -26.57 10.89
C GLU A 246 18.95 -26.53 11.54
N PRO A 247 20.08 -26.63 10.80
CA PRO A 247 21.41 -26.54 11.41
C PRO A 247 21.71 -25.19 12.07
N LEU A 248 20.99 -24.12 11.67
CA LEU A 248 21.16 -22.76 12.22
C LEU A 248 20.35 -22.54 13.50
N THR A 249 19.48 -23.47 13.88
CA THR A 249 18.72 -23.38 15.14
C THR A 249 19.55 -23.75 16.37
N HIS A 250 20.66 -24.48 16.15
CA HIS A 250 21.54 -24.93 17.23
C HIS A 250 22.26 -23.73 17.86
N ASP A 251 22.14 -23.58 19.18
CA ASP A 251 22.72 -22.49 19.98
C ASP A 251 22.34 -21.08 19.47
N ALA A 252 21.24 -20.98 18.68
CA ALA A 252 20.86 -19.76 18.01
C ALA A 252 20.60 -18.60 18.98
N LEU A 253 20.16 -18.86 20.19
CA LEU A 253 19.79 -17.83 21.18
C LEU A 253 20.98 -17.29 21.98
N ALA A 254 22.13 -17.96 21.98
CA ALA A 254 23.26 -17.57 22.82
C ALA A 254 23.73 -16.13 22.56
N GLU A 255 23.82 -15.74 21.29
CA GLU A 255 24.22 -14.39 20.84
C GLU A 255 23.22 -13.78 19.87
N HIS A 256 21.93 -14.17 19.97
CA HIS A 256 20.93 -13.73 19.01
C HIS A 256 20.59 -12.25 19.17
N PRO A 257 20.56 -11.45 18.07
CA PRO A 257 20.24 -10.02 18.14
C PRO A 257 18.85 -9.73 18.73
N TRP A 258 17.93 -10.69 18.64
CA TRP A 258 16.57 -10.58 19.15
C TRP A 258 16.33 -11.46 20.40
N ARG A 259 17.36 -11.78 21.15
CA ARG A 259 17.26 -12.61 22.35
C ARG A 259 16.26 -12.07 23.36
N GLU A 260 16.30 -10.77 23.63
CA GLU A 260 15.37 -10.10 24.54
C GLU A 260 13.91 -10.27 24.09
N TRP A 261 13.63 -10.35 22.78
CA TRP A 261 12.29 -10.55 22.27
C TRP A 261 11.72 -11.93 22.60
N GLN A 262 12.53 -12.97 22.55
CA GLN A 262 12.07 -14.30 22.90
C GLN A 262 11.83 -14.45 24.39
N GLU A 263 12.65 -13.81 25.20
CA GLU A 263 12.47 -13.75 26.65
C GLU A 263 11.20 -12.97 27.02
N TRP A 264 10.91 -11.88 26.30
CA TRP A 264 9.69 -11.10 26.45
C TRP A 264 8.44 -11.83 26.01
N GLN A 265 8.50 -12.57 24.91
CA GLN A 265 7.39 -13.37 24.40
C GLN A 265 7.02 -14.50 25.37
N ALA A 266 7.99 -15.03 26.12
CA ALA A 266 7.75 -16.01 27.19
C ALA A 266 7.13 -15.39 28.44
N GLN A 267 7.18 -14.06 28.62
CA GLN A 267 6.79 -13.38 29.85
C GLN A 267 5.47 -12.61 29.80
N GLN A 268 4.89 -12.28 28.68
CA GLN A 268 3.51 -11.75 28.46
C GLN A 268 3.34 -10.92 27.17
N ASP A 269 2.12 -10.90 26.64
CA ASP A 269 1.29 -9.90 25.90
C ASP A 269 1.92 -8.59 25.36
N ALA A 270 3.22 -8.42 25.32
CA ALA A 270 3.87 -7.23 24.78
C ALA A 270 3.77 -7.20 23.25
N ARG A 271 3.36 -6.06 22.73
CA ARG A 271 3.24 -5.77 21.30
C ARG A 271 4.61 -5.80 20.63
N LEU A 272 5.06 -6.98 20.22
CA LEU A 272 6.22 -7.13 19.36
C LEU A 272 5.97 -6.52 17.99
N PRO A 273 7.01 -6.02 17.31
CA PRO A 273 6.92 -5.66 15.90
C PRO A 273 6.39 -6.86 15.08
N GLY A 274 5.22 -6.72 14.48
CA GLY A 274 4.43 -7.84 13.89
C GLY A 274 3.41 -8.45 14.83
N ALA A 275 3.29 -7.97 16.07
CA ALA A 275 2.26 -8.34 17.01
C ALA A 275 0.86 -7.99 16.52
N THR A 276 -0.10 -8.73 17.02
CA THR A 276 -1.52 -8.75 16.69
C THR A 276 -2.09 -7.39 16.30
N SER A 277 -2.22 -7.19 15.00
CA SER A 277 -3.16 -6.22 14.47
C SER A 277 -4.57 -6.83 14.49
N ARG A 278 -5.62 -6.02 14.37
CA ARG A 278 -7.01 -6.54 14.19
C ARG A 278 -7.13 -7.57 13.05
N TRP A 279 -6.20 -7.56 12.13
CA TRP A 279 -6.10 -8.46 10.97
C TRP A 279 -5.41 -9.78 11.28
N ASN A 280 -4.69 -9.85 12.42
CA ASN A 280 -3.95 -11.02 12.87
C ASN A 280 -4.47 -11.58 14.20
N ALA A 281 -5.59 -11.09 14.73
CA ALA A 281 -6.20 -11.59 15.94
C ALA A 281 -6.45 -13.11 15.80
N GLY A 282 -5.86 -13.91 16.70
CA GLY A 282 -5.97 -15.36 16.69
C GLY A 282 -4.93 -16.12 15.86
N LYS A 283 -3.92 -15.45 15.27
CA LYS A 283 -2.78 -16.15 14.64
C LYS A 283 -1.68 -16.42 15.67
N ASP A 284 -1.14 -17.62 15.64
CA ASP A 284 0.10 -17.93 16.33
C ASP A 284 1.25 -17.17 15.67
N LEU A 285 1.89 -16.28 16.43
CA LEU A 285 3.02 -15.47 16.01
C LEU A 285 4.35 -16.00 16.57
N SER A 286 4.35 -17.18 17.19
CA SER A 286 5.57 -17.84 17.66
C SER A 286 6.56 -18.02 16.51
N TRP A 287 7.83 -17.99 16.82
CA TRP A 287 8.89 -18.12 15.83
C TRP A 287 10.07 -18.91 16.39
N VAL A 288 10.84 -19.48 15.49
CA VAL A 288 12.07 -20.24 15.77
C VAL A 288 13.25 -19.33 15.45
N ALA A 289 14.13 -19.11 16.43
CA ALA A 289 15.36 -18.37 16.23
C ALA A 289 16.35 -19.20 15.39
N ILE A 290 17.09 -18.55 14.54
CA ILE A 290 18.24 -19.11 13.84
C ILE A 290 19.43 -18.17 14.00
N ARG A 291 20.65 -18.72 13.97
CA ARG A 291 21.84 -17.85 13.90
C ARG A 291 21.74 -16.93 12.70
N ALA A 292 21.92 -15.63 12.94
CA ALA A 292 21.74 -14.56 11.95
C ALA A 292 22.88 -14.52 10.90
N GLU A 293 23.17 -15.66 10.28
CA GLU A 293 24.27 -15.89 9.33
C GLU A 293 23.82 -15.87 7.86
N ARG A 294 22.51 -15.89 7.60
CA ARG A 294 21.95 -15.95 6.25
C ARG A 294 21.41 -14.61 5.82
N VAL A 295 21.72 -14.25 4.59
CA VAL A 295 21.16 -13.07 3.92
C VAL A 295 20.26 -13.51 2.77
N ALA A 296 19.10 -12.91 2.68
CA ALA A 296 18.15 -13.12 1.60
C ALA A 296 17.90 -11.80 0.86
N GLU A 297 17.98 -11.81 -0.47
CA GLU A 297 17.39 -10.76 -1.27
C GLU A 297 15.89 -10.94 -1.30
N VAL A 298 15.18 -9.86 -1.01
CA VAL A 298 13.72 -9.82 -1.01
C VAL A 298 13.23 -8.66 -1.85
N SER A 299 12.11 -8.84 -2.55
CA SER A 299 11.44 -7.71 -3.18
C SER A 299 10.30 -7.22 -2.29
N PHE A 300 10.17 -5.90 -2.21
CA PHE A 300 9.16 -5.22 -1.42
C PHE A 300 8.50 -4.08 -2.22
N GLY A 301 7.32 -3.65 -1.79
CA GLY A 301 6.60 -2.54 -2.42
C GLY A 301 6.94 -1.21 -1.74
N GLN A 302 6.59 -1.08 -0.48
CA GLN A 302 6.73 0.15 0.28
C GLN A 302 7.42 -0.08 1.60
N LEU A 303 8.20 0.92 2.01
CA LEU A 303 8.79 1.03 3.34
C LEU A 303 8.03 2.10 4.12
N GLU A 304 7.66 1.80 5.34
CA GLU A 304 6.90 2.68 6.22
C GLU A 304 7.47 2.59 7.63
N ASN A 305 7.85 3.71 8.21
CA ASN A 305 8.48 3.77 9.53
C ASN A 305 9.64 2.77 9.72
N GLY A 306 10.50 2.62 8.71
CA GLY A 306 11.63 1.69 8.72
C GLY A 306 11.24 0.21 8.57
N ARG A 307 10.02 -0.12 8.10
CA ARG A 307 9.51 -1.49 7.94
C ARG A 307 8.82 -1.70 6.60
N PHE A 308 8.89 -2.90 6.10
CA PHE A 308 8.11 -3.29 4.91
C PHE A 308 6.62 -3.34 5.28
N ARG A 309 5.82 -2.53 4.61
CA ARG A 309 4.39 -2.38 4.86
C ARG A 309 3.58 -3.66 4.67
N HIS A 310 3.98 -4.49 3.72
CA HIS A 310 3.37 -5.79 3.42
C HIS A 310 4.40 -6.90 3.51
N GLY A 311 3.93 -8.16 3.51
CA GLY A 311 4.84 -9.30 3.34
C GLY A 311 5.61 -9.17 2.03
N VAL A 312 6.89 -9.42 2.09
CA VAL A 312 7.78 -9.30 0.93
C VAL A 312 7.98 -10.66 0.26
N THR A 313 8.45 -10.64 -0.97
CA THR A 313 8.71 -11.86 -1.73
C THR A 313 10.19 -12.20 -1.64
N PHE A 314 10.49 -13.42 -1.17
CA PHE A 314 11.84 -13.98 -1.23
C PHE A 314 12.27 -14.14 -2.69
N ARG A 315 13.47 -13.68 -3.04
CA ARG A 315 14.06 -13.85 -4.36
C ARG A 315 15.07 -14.99 -4.38
N HIS A 316 16.13 -14.85 -3.64
CA HIS A 316 17.18 -15.87 -3.50
C HIS A 316 18.05 -15.58 -2.28
N TRP A 317 18.85 -16.57 -1.91
CA TRP A 317 19.89 -16.40 -0.90
C TRP A 317 21.06 -15.58 -1.45
N ARG A 318 21.67 -14.77 -0.59
CA ARG A 318 22.84 -13.95 -0.90
C ARG A 318 24.05 -14.45 -0.08
N PRO A 319 24.67 -15.59 -0.49
CA PRO A 319 25.86 -16.09 0.20
C PRO A 319 27.09 -15.20 0.03
N ASP A 320 27.05 -14.28 -0.93
CA ASP A 320 28.07 -13.27 -1.22
C ASP A 320 27.97 -12.03 -0.32
N ARG A 321 26.91 -11.88 0.47
CA ARG A 321 26.66 -10.74 1.36
C ARG A 321 26.91 -11.11 2.81
N ALA A 322 27.72 -10.29 3.52
CA ALA A 322 27.89 -10.41 4.95
C ALA A 322 26.65 -9.89 5.69
N PRO A 323 26.14 -10.59 6.73
CA PRO A 323 24.96 -10.16 7.47
C PRO A 323 25.05 -8.75 8.06
N ASP A 324 26.21 -8.32 8.54
CA ASP A 324 26.49 -7.00 9.10
C ASP A 324 26.45 -5.86 8.06
N SER A 325 26.56 -6.21 6.77
CA SER A 325 26.43 -5.27 5.66
C SER A 325 24.98 -4.96 5.28
N CYS A 326 24.00 -5.69 5.83
CA CYS A 326 22.59 -5.48 5.55
C CYS A 326 22.03 -4.35 6.43
N ARG A 327 22.18 -3.11 5.94
CA ARG A 327 21.84 -1.88 6.67
C ARG A 327 20.70 -1.12 5.98
N TYR A 328 20.15 -0.13 6.66
CA TYR A 328 19.06 0.71 6.14
C TYR A 328 19.47 1.62 4.97
N ASP A 329 20.74 1.95 4.83
CA ASP A 329 21.27 2.80 3.76
C ASP A 329 21.03 2.25 2.33
N GLN A 330 20.84 0.94 2.20
CA GLN A 330 20.43 0.33 0.94
C GLN A 330 18.97 0.63 0.55
N LEU A 331 18.18 1.14 1.47
CA LEU A 331 16.76 1.47 1.28
C LEU A 331 16.63 2.95 0.92
N ASP A 332 17.25 3.39 -0.15
CA ASP A 332 17.15 4.78 -0.61
C ASP A 332 15.69 5.20 -0.70
N VAL A 333 15.36 6.23 0.07
CA VAL A 333 14.05 6.86 0.01
C VAL A 333 14.10 7.88 -1.11
N ALA A 334 13.34 7.66 -2.17
CA ALA A 334 13.19 8.64 -3.23
C ALA A 334 12.77 10.01 -2.65
N THR A 335 13.20 11.09 -3.29
CA THR A 335 12.94 12.46 -2.84
C THR A 335 11.43 12.66 -2.62
N LYS A 336 11.04 13.14 -1.45
CA LYS A 336 9.66 13.44 -1.14
C LYS A 336 9.13 14.54 -2.06
N VAL A 337 7.91 14.37 -2.57
CA VAL A 337 7.24 15.31 -3.45
C VAL A 337 6.01 15.86 -2.73
N PRO A 338 5.78 17.19 -2.73
CA PRO A 338 4.61 17.78 -2.11
C PRO A 338 3.29 17.27 -2.71
N PHE A 339 2.29 17.04 -1.86
CA PHE A 339 0.97 16.56 -2.31
C PHE A 339 0.32 17.49 -3.34
N GLU A 340 0.46 18.81 -3.16
CA GLU A 340 -0.06 19.80 -4.11
C GLU A 340 0.63 19.72 -5.47
N GLU A 341 1.92 19.41 -5.50
CA GLU A 341 2.67 19.22 -6.76
C GLU A 341 2.16 17.99 -7.50
N LEU A 342 1.84 16.90 -6.78
CA LEU A 342 1.25 15.70 -7.38
C LEU A 342 -0.09 15.98 -8.06
N LEU A 343 -0.88 16.92 -7.52
CA LEU A 343 -2.18 17.31 -8.08
C LEU A 343 -2.07 18.31 -9.22
N ALA A 344 -1.02 19.13 -9.25
CA ALA A 344 -0.79 20.16 -10.25
C ALA A 344 -0.30 19.60 -11.60
N GLU A 345 0.16 18.37 -11.63
CA GLU A 345 0.61 17.68 -12.83
C GLU A 345 -0.53 17.50 -13.84
N GLN A 346 -0.60 18.43 -14.78
CA GLN A 346 -1.48 18.31 -15.94
C GLN A 346 -0.65 17.80 -17.11
N GLY A 347 -0.99 16.61 -17.59
CA GLY A 347 -0.39 16.04 -18.80
C GLY A 347 -1.02 16.59 -20.09
#